data_c98927fde64a6aa12427ee0d34daecb0
#
_entry.id   c98927fde64a6aa12427ee0d34daecb0
#
_cell.length_a   1.000
_cell.length_b   1.000
_cell.length_c   1.000
_cell.angle_alpha   90.00
_cell.angle_beta   90.00
_cell.angle_gamma   90.00
#
_symmetry.space_group_name_H-M   'P 1'
#
loop_
_entity.id
_entity.type
_entity.pdbx_description
1 polymer ?
#
loop_
_entity_poly.entity_id
_entity_poly.type
_entity_poly.pdbx_seq_one_letter_code
_entity_poly.pdbx_strand_id
1 'polypeptide(L)'
;MTNKEILDKIKGGLIVSCQALASEPLYDSYIMSKMALAAKLGGAVGIRANTVVDIKAIKEKVDLPLIGIIKQEYDDSDVYITPTMKEVDALVETGCEIIAIDATNRLRPNGETLEAFFTKVREKYPNQLFMADTSCFDEGKKAEELGFNLIGTTMAGYTPYTKGTPLPDFNLMQRYVSELH
;
A
#
# COMPACT_ATOMS: atom_id res chain seq x y z
N MET A 1 -6.13 4.64 -17.84
CA MET A 1 -4.72 4.23 -18.00
C MET A 1 -4.64 2.70 -17.94
N THR A 2 -3.81 2.09 -18.74
CA THR A 2 -3.47 0.67 -18.61
C THR A 2 -2.53 0.46 -17.41
N ASN A 3 -2.41 -0.76 -16.91
CA ASN A 3 -1.48 -1.08 -15.81
C ASN A 3 -0.04 -0.65 -16.12
N LYS A 4 0.39 -0.85 -17.38
CA LYS A 4 1.72 -0.43 -17.83
C LYS A 4 1.88 1.09 -17.75
N GLU A 5 0.91 1.85 -18.23
CA GLU A 5 0.95 3.33 -18.17
C GLU A 5 0.98 3.85 -16.73
N ILE A 6 0.28 3.17 -15.79
CA ILE A 6 0.29 3.51 -14.37
C ILE A 6 1.69 3.30 -13.79
N LEU A 7 2.29 2.12 -14.01
CA LEU A 7 3.63 1.79 -13.52
C LEU A 7 4.70 2.70 -14.14
N ASP A 8 4.63 2.97 -15.44
CA ASP A 8 5.55 3.88 -16.13
C ASP A 8 5.46 5.32 -15.58
N LYS A 9 4.23 5.76 -15.22
CA LYS A 9 4.00 7.11 -14.68
C LYS A 9 4.60 7.32 -13.29
N ILE A 10 4.58 6.29 -12.43
CA ILE A 10 5.12 6.38 -11.06
C ILE A 10 6.61 6.07 -10.98
N LYS A 11 7.20 5.48 -12.03
CA LYS A 11 8.60 5.04 -12.05
C LYS A 11 9.56 6.21 -11.87
N GLY A 12 10.43 6.10 -10.87
CA GLY A 12 11.46 7.10 -10.59
C GLY A 12 10.94 8.43 -10.03
N GLY A 13 9.64 8.53 -9.75
CA GLY A 13 9.01 9.71 -9.19
C GLY A 13 8.67 9.60 -7.71
N LEU A 14 8.24 10.70 -7.13
CA LEU A 14 7.83 10.78 -5.73
C LEU A 14 6.33 10.43 -5.59
N ILE A 15 6.02 9.45 -4.74
CA ILE A 15 4.67 9.15 -4.28
C ILE A 15 4.50 9.75 -2.88
N VAL A 16 3.53 10.64 -2.70
CA VAL A 16 3.29 11.30 -1.42
C VAL A 16 2.16 10.64 -0.66
N SER A 17 2.39 10.33 0.61
CA SER A 17 1.38 9.79 1.51
C SER A 17 0.53 10.93 2.09
N CYS A 18 -0.77 10.88 1.81
CA CYS A 18 -1.78 11.79 2.36
C CYS A 18 -2.73 10.97 3.23
N GLN A 19 -2.42 10.85 4.51
CA GLN A 19 -3.14 10.02 5.47
C GLN A 19 -3.21 10.71 6.82
N ALA A 20 -4.35 10.59 7.49
CA ALA A 20 -4.52 10.93 8.89
C ALA A 20 -5.44 9.90 9.55
N LEU A 21 -5.17 9.57 10.80
CA LEU A 21 -6.02 8.73 11.63
C LEU A 21 -7.05 9.56 12.40
N ALA A 22 -8.12 8.94 12.86
CA ALA A 22 -9.22 9.63 13.56
C ALA A 22 -8.78 10.42 14.80
N SER A 23 -7.66 10.05 15.40
CA SER A 23 -7.07 10.75 16.55
C SER A 23 -6.16 11.92 16.17
N GLU A 24 -5.90 12.14 14.87
CA GLU A 24 -4.94 13.13 14.39
C GLU A 24 -5.63 14.44 13.96
N PRO A 25 -4.99 15.61 14.16
CA PRO A 25 -5.61 16.91 13.90
C PRO A 25 -6.04 17.18 12.46
N LEU A 26 -5.42 16.49 11.49
CA LEU A 26 -5.71 16.65 10.06
C LEU A 26 -6.71 15.61 9.52
N TYR A 27 -7.38 14.86 10.40
CA TYR A 27 -8.35 13.84 10.00
C TYR A 27 -9.60 14.47 9.39
N ASP A 28 -9.55 14.66 8.08
CA ASP A 28 -10.64 15.22 7.28
C ASP A 28 -10.34 14.94 5.80
N SER A 29 -11.31 14.39 5.06
CA SER A 29 -11.13 14.02 3.65
C SER A 29 -10.91 15.23 2.75
N TYR A 30 -11.51 16.39 3.09
CA TYR A 30 -11.23 17.63 2.37
C TYR A 30 -9.77 18.07 2.58
N ILE A 31 -9.25 17.97 3.81
CA ILE A 31 -7.85 18.28 4.10
C ILE A 31 -6.93 17.33 3.34
N MET A 32 -7.19 16.00 3.37
CA MET A 32 -6.41 15.03 2.61
C MET A 32 -6.43 15.33 1.11
N SER A 33 -7.56 15.74 0.55
CA SER A 33 -7.66 16.14 -0.85
C SER A 33 -6.83 17.39 -1.19
N LYS A 34 -6.71 18.34 -0.26
CA LYS A 34 -5.86 19.53 -0.42
C LYS A 34 -4.37 19.20 -0.30
N MET A 35 -3.99 18.30 0.60
CA MET A 35 -2.63 17.80 0.70
C MET A 35 -2.21 17.08 -0.59
N ALA A 36 -3.08 16.25 -1.16
CA ALA A 36 -2.82 15.59 -2.43
C ALA A 36 -2.67 16.59 -3.59
N LEU A 37 -3.49 17.63 -3.62
CA LEU A 37 -3.34 18.71 -4.61
C LEU A 37 -2.01 19.45 -4.45
N ALA A 38 -1.62 19.80 -3.22
CA ALA A 38 -0.34 20.42 -2.96
C ALA A 38 0.83 19.52 -3.37
N ALA A 39 0.75 18.23 -3.07
CA ALA A 39 1.74 17.24 -3.51
C ALA A 39 1.87 17.18 -5.04
N LYS A 40 0.73 17.16 -5.76
CA LYS A 40 0.70 17.22 -7.24
C LYS A 40 1.39 18.49 -7.76
N LEU A 41 1.06 19.65 -7.20
CA LEU A 41 1.69 20.92 -7.59
C LEU A 41 3.19 20.94 -7.27
N GLY A 42 3.62 20.22 -6.25
CA GLY A 42 5.03 20.01 -5.89
C GLY A 42 5.76 18.99 -6.75
N GLY A 43 5.07 18.36 -7.73
CA GLY A 43 5.69 17.41 -8.65
C GLY A 43 5.57 15.94 -8.26
N ALA A 44 4.70 15.58 -7.30
CA ALA A 44 4.39 14.19 -7.02
C ALA A 44 3.77 13.51 -8.26
N VAL A 45 4.12 12.25 -8.49
CA VAL A 45 3.63 11.43 -9.60
C VAL A 45 2.56 10.41 -9.18
N GLY A 46 2.34 10.25 -7.88
CA GLY A 46 1.33 9.40 -7.29
C GLY A 46 1.01 9.82 -5.85
N ILE A 47 -0.11 9.34 -5.34
CA ILE A 47 -0.55 9.59 -3.96
C ILE A 47 -0.83 8.24 -3.29
N ARG A 48 -0.45 8.09 -2.03
CA ARG A 48 -0.90 6.98 -1.18
C ARG A 48 -1.92 7.52 -0.18
N ALA A 49 -3.08 6.89 -0.08
CA ALA A 49 -4.18 7.36 0.76
C ALA A 49 -4.84 6.22 1.54
N ASN A 50 -5.35 6.54 2.73
CA ASN A 50 -6.09 5.63 3.59
C ASN A 50 -7.58 5.98 3.51
N THR A 51 -8.44 4.98 3.65
CA THR A 51 -9.91 5.04 3.62
C THR A 51 -10.56 5.29 2.27
N VAL A 52 -11.74 4.72 2.10
CA VAL A 52 -12.59 4.91 0.91
C VAL A 52 -12.96 6.38 0.70
N VAL A 53 -13.24 7.10 1.81
CA VAL A 53 -13.71 8.50 1.76
C VAL A 53 -12.60 9.42 1.28
N ASP A 54 -11.39 9.25 1.84
CA ASP A 54 -10.22 10.05 1.45
C ASP A 54 -9.82 9.79 -0.01
N ILE A 55 -9.78 8.52 -0.41
CA ILE A 55 -9.45 8.13 -1.79
C ILE A 55 -10.43 8.80 -2.78
N LYS A 56 -11.74 8.74 -2.52
CA LYS A 56 -12.75 9.39 -3.38
C LYS A 56 -12.55 10.90 -3.43
N ALA A 57 -12.37 11.57 -2.29
CA ALA A 57 -12.15 13.01 -2.23
C ALA A 57 -10.85 13.45 -2.94
N ILE A 58 -9.80 12.65 -2.85
CA ILE A 58 -8.54 12.89 -3.56
C ILE A 58 -8.73 12.72 -5.07
N LYS A 59 -9.40 11.66 -5.53
CA LYS A 59 -9.67 11.41 -6.96
C LYS A 59 -10.45 12.55 -7.63
N GLU A 60 -11.29 13.26 -6.88
CA GLU A 60 -11.99 14.46 -7.39
C GLU A 60 -11.06 15.67 -7.60
N LYS A 61 -9.88 15.69 -6.98
CA LYS A 61 -8.95 16.83 -6.98
C LYS A 61 -7.69 16.61 -7.81
N VAL A 62 -7.25 15.37 -7.96
CA VAL A 62 -6.01 15.05 -8.66
C VAL A 62 -6.20 13.88 -9.63
N ASP A 63 -5.50 13.93 -10.76
CA ASP A 63 -5.48 12.90 -11.81
C ASP A 63 -4.17 12.06 -11.74
N LEU A 64 -3.69 11.83 -10.53
CA LEU A 64 -2.50 10.99 -10.27
C LEU A 64 -2.92 9.56 -9.93
N PRO A 65 -2.09 8.57 -10.24
CA PRO A 65 -2.25 7.23 -9.72
C PRO A 65 -2.34 7.21 -8.19
N LEU A 66 -3.31 6.46 -7.67
CA LEU A 66 -3.56 6.32 -6.24
C LEU A 66 -3.20 4.92 -5.76
N ILE A 67 -2.40 4.85 -4.69
CA ILE A 67 -2.20 3.66 -3.88
C ILE A 67 -3.18 3.73 -2.72
N GLY A 68 -4.23 2.92 -2.77
CA GLY A 68 -5.24 2.86 -1.72
C GLY A 68 -4.88 1.83 -0.65
N ILE A 69 -5.16 2.17 0.61
CA ILE A 69 -5.16 1.27 1.75
C ILE A 69 -6.39 1.49 2.61
N ILE A 70 -6.72 0.50 3.42
CA ILE A 70 -7.60 0.67 4.57
C ILE A 70 -6.87 0.11 5.79
N LYS A 71 -6.61 0.98 6.75
CA LYS A 71 -6.10 0.57 8.07
C LYS A 71 -7.28 0.13 8.93
N GLN A 72 -7.27 -1.14 9.30
CA GLN A 72 -8.29 -1.76 10.15
C GLN A 72 -7.63 -2.71 11.13
N GLU A 73 -7.86 -2.50 12.40
CA GLU A 73 -7.40 -3.41 13.46
C GLU A 73 -8.42 -4.54 13.68
N TYR A 74 -7.91 -5.73 13.99
CA TYR A 74 -8.67 -6.92 14.34
C TYR A 74 -8.07 -7.52 15.61
N ASP A 75 -8.90 -7.98 16.54
CA ASP A 75 -8.46 -8.44 17.86
C ASP A 75 -7.54 -9.68 17.81
N ASP A 76 -7.61 -10.44 16.73
CA ASP A 76 -6.86 -11.69 16.54
C ASP A 76 -5.65 -11.56 15.59
N SER A 77 -5.26 -10.34 15.18
CA SER A 77 -4.18 -10.13 14.23
C SER A 77 -3.47 -8.78 14.40
N ASP A 78 -2.14 -8.81 14.28
CA ASP A 78 -1.32 -7.59 14.21
C ASP A 78 -1.24 -6.99 12.79
N VAL A 79 -1.82 -7.66 11.79
CA VAL A 79 -1.90 -7.15 10.41
C VAL A 79 -3.04 -6.14 10.33
N TYR A 80 -2.72 -4.90 9.94
CA TYR A 80 -3.70 -3.80 9.94
C TYR A 80 -3.79 -3.03 8.61
N ILE A 81 -2.90 -3.24 7.65
CA ILE A 81 -2.98 -2.59 6.32
C ILE A 81 -3.71 -3.52 5.36
N THR A 82 -4.93 -3.16 4.98
CA THR A 82 -5.78 -3.94 4.06
C THR A 82 -5.81 -5.43 4.47
N PRO A 83 -6.25 -5.74 5.70
CA PRO A 83 -6.01 -7.05 6.32
C PRO A 83 -6.88 -8.18 5.75
N THR A 84 -8.07 -7.88 5.21
CA THR A 84 -9.00 -8.90 4.73
C THR A 84 -9.57 -8.59 3.35
N MET A 85 -10.30 -9.56 2.79
CA MET A 85 -11.00 -9.37 1.50
C MET A 85 -12.01 -8.21 1.54
N LYS A 86 -12.60 -7.94 2.70
CA LYS A 86 -13.55 -6.82 2.88
C LYS A 86 -12.91 -5.47 2.54
N GLU A 87 -11.68 -5.23 3.01
CA GLU A 87 -10.95 -4.00 2.73
C GLU A 87 -10.51 -3.96 1.26
N VAL A 88 -10.09 -5.09 0.68
CA VAL A 88 -9.75 -5.17 -0.75
C VAL A 88 -10.97 -4.83 -1.60
N ASP A 89 -12.13 -5.43 -1.33
CA ASP A 89 -13.37 -5.18 -2.07
C ASP A 89 -13.74 -3.69 -2.03
N ALA A 90 -13.71 -3.10 -0.84
CA ALA A 90 -14.01 -1.68 -0.66
C ALA A 90 -13.04 -0.76 -1.41
N LEU A 91 -11.76 -1.11 -1.49
CA LEU A 91 -10.75 -0.35 -2.24
C LEU A 91 -10.96 -0.48 -3.75
N VAL A 92 -11.25 -1.67 -4.25
CA VAL A 92 -11.56 -1.87 -5.68
C VAL A 92 -12.74 -1.00 -6.11
N GLU A 93 -13.78 -0.89 -5.29
CA GLU A 93 -14.94 -0.03 -5.56
C GLU A 93 -14.60 1.47 -5.67
N THR A 94 -13.48 1.92 -5.08
CA THR A 94 -13.02 3.30 -5.24
C THR A 94 -12.45 3.58 -6.63
N GLY A 95 -12.06 2.53 -7.35
CA GLY A 95 -11.31 2.63 -8.59
C GLY A 95 -9.88 3.18 -8.40
N CYS A 96 -9.25 3.00 -7.23
CA CYS A 96 -7.83 3.32 -7.07
C CYS A 96 -6.98 2.38 -7.93
N GLU A 97 -5.92 2.91 -8.47
CA GLU A 97 -5.10 2.22 -9.46
C GLU A 97 -4.30 1.08 -8.86
N ILE A 98 -3.84 1.23 -7.62
CA ILE A 98 -3.01 0.28 -6.90
C ILE A 98 -3.61 0.06 -5.51
N ILE A 99 -3.63 -1.16 -5.03
CA ILE A 99 -4.02 -1.50 -3.66
C ILE A 99 -2.80 -2.02 -2.92
N ALA A 100 -2.44 -1.39 -1.80
CA ALA A 100 -1.37 -1.90 -0.96
C ALA A 100 -1.91 -2.81 0.14
N ILE A 101 -1.18 -3.88 0.39
CA ILE A 101 -1.53 -4.97 1.31
C ILE A 101 -0.33 -5.23 2.22
N ASP A 102 -0.56 -5.37 3.51
CA ASP A 102 0.45 -5.90 4.42
C ASP A 102 0.89 -7.27 3.95
N ALA A 103 2.15 -7.40 3.57
CA ALA A 103 2.75 -8.62 3.04
C ALA A 103 3.85 -9.16 3.96
N THR A 104 3.72 -8.89 5.26
CA THR A 104 4.60 -9.43 6.28
C THR A 104 4.29 -10.90 6.60
N ASN A 105 5.21 -11.58 7.28
CA ASN A 105 5.05 -12.99 7.69
C ASN A 105 4.02 -13.18 8.82
N ARG A 106 3.38 -12.11 9.31
CA ARG A 106 2.35 -12.20 10.36
C ARG A 106 1.07 -12.83 9.82
N LEU A 107 0.39 -13.60 10.65
CA LEU A 107 -0.91 -14.13 10.28
C LEU A 107 -1.97 -13.03 10.25
N ARG A 108 -2.80 -13.06 9.25
CA ARG A 108 -3.97 -12.19 9.07
C ARG A 108 -5.10 -12.62 10.00
N PRO A 109 -6.19 -11.85 10.11
CA PRO A 109 -7.38 -12.25 10.85
C PRO A 109 -7.82 -13.68 10.48
N ASN A 110 -8.33 -14.40 11.46
CA ASN A 110 -8.69 -15.82 11.37
C ASN A 110 -7.52 -16.77 11.07
N GLY A 111 -6.28 -16.39 11.37
CA GLY A 111 -5.09 -17.20 11.15
C GLY A 111 -4.72 -17.43 9.68
N GLU A 112 -5.22 -16.59 8.77
CA GLU A 112 -4.97 -16.74 7.34
C GLU A 112 -3.54 -16.31 6.98
N THR A 113 -2.86 -17.10 6.14
CA THR A 113 -1.53 -16.75 5.63
C THR A 113 -1.62 -15.77 4.46
N LEU A 114 -0.53 -15.03 4.18
CA LEU A 114 -0.47 -14.13 3.02
C LEU A 114 -0.76 -14.87 1.70
N GLU A 115 -0.20 -16.06 1.52
CA GLU A 115 -0.37 -16.85 0.30
C GLU A 115 -1.83 -17.24 0.07
N ALA A 116 -2.48 -17.78 1.10
CA ALA A 116 -3.88 -18.20 1.01
C ALA A 116 -4.80 -17.01 0.72
N PHE A 117 -4.53 -15.89 1.38
CA PHE A 117 -5.25 -14.64 1.16
C PHE A 117 -5.03 -14.07 -0.23
N PHE A 118 -3.76 -13.89 -0.63
CA PHE A 118 -3.45 -13.22 -1.89
C PHE A 118 -3.84 -14.05 -3.11
N THR A 119 -3.81 -15.38 -3.01
CA THR A 119 -4.37 -16.26 -4.05
C THR A 119 -5.84 -15.92 -4.33
N LYS A 120 -6.67 -15.82 -3.28
CA LYS A 120 -8.09 -15.44 -3.43
C LYS A 120 -8.26 -14.02 -3.99
N VAL A 121 -7.41 -13.08 -3.54
CA VAL A 121 -7.41 -11.70 -4.03
C VAL A 121 -7.10 -11.67 -5.52
N ARG A 122 -6.06 -12.37 -5.96
CA ARG A 122 -5.63 -12.39 -7.35
C ARG A 122 -6.64 -13.12 -8.27
N GLU A 123 -7.26 -14.18 -7.78
CA GLU A 123 -8.34 -14.87 -8.51
C GLU A 123 -9.54 -13.94 -8.74
N LYS A 124 -9.94 -13.19 -7.72
CA LYS A 124 -11.08 -12.26 -7.80
C LYS A 124 -10.77 -11.00 -8.62
N TYR A 125 -9.55 -10.50 -8.55
CA TYR A 125 -9.12 -9.26 -9.17
C TYR A 125 -7.85 -9.42 -10.01
N PRO A 126 -7.89 -10.19 -11.11
CA PRO A 126 -6.70 -10.56 -11.89
C PRO A 126 -5.99 -9.38 -12.53
N ASN A 127 -6.71 -8.29 -12.81
CA ASN A 127 -6.17 -7.10 -13.49
C ASN A 127 -5.83 -5.93 -12.56
N GLN A 128 -6.11 -6.04 -11.25
CA GLN A 128 -5.79 -5.00 -10.28
C GLN A 128 -4.29 -5.01 -9.98
N LEU A 129 -3.68 -3.81 -9.91
CA LEU A 129 -2.32 -3.67 -9.42
C LEU A 129 -2.29 -3.76 -7.90
N PHE A 130 -1.33 -4.55 -7.38
CA PHE A 130 -1.11 -4.71 -5.95
C PHE A 130 0.31 -4.36 -5.55
N MET A 131 0.43 -3.68 -4.42
CA MET A 131 1.69 -3.36 -3.76
C MET A 131 1.82 -4.17 -2.47
N ALA A 132 2.97 -4.78 -2.26
CA ALA A 132 3.32 -5.47 -1.01
C ALA A 132 3.99 -4.48 -0.05
N ASP A 133 3.41 -4.30 1.13
CA ASP A 133 4.03 -3.60 2.25
C ASP A 133 4.81 -4.62 3.09
N THR A 134 6.14 -4.60 3.01
CA THR A 134 7.04 -5.60 3.59
C THR A 134 8.00 -4.98 4.60
N SER A 135 8.57 -5.81 5.48
CA SER A 135 9.47 -5.38 6.54
C SER A 135 10.89 -5.91 6.40
N CYS A 136 11.10 -6.96 5.61
CA CYS A 136 12.39 -7.59 5.39
C CYS A 136 12.51 -8.18 4.00
N PHE A 137 13.73 -8.59 3.62
CA PHE A 137 14.03 -9.06 2.27
C PHE A 137 13.28 -10.35 1.89
N ASP A 138 13.16 -11.29 2.82
CA ASP A 138 12.48 -12.56 2.55
C ASP A 138 10.99 -12.37 2.25
N GLU A 139 10.35 -11.38 2.89
CA GLU A 139 8.97 -10.99 2.59
C GLU A 139 8.85 -10.36 1.20
N GLY A 140 9.82 -9.52 0.81
CA GLY A 140 9.87 -8.94 -0.52
C GLY A 140 10.03 -9.99 -1.61
N LYS A 141 10.93 -10.95 -1.42
CA LYS A 141 11.12 -12.07 -2.35
C LYS A 141 9.84 -12.92 -2.47
N LYS A 142 9.21 -13.22 -1.35
CA LYS A 142 7.94 -13.96 -1.33
C LYS A 142 6.82 -13.19 -2.03
N ALA A 143 6.74 -11.88 -1.83
CA ALA A 143 5.77 -11.04 -2.52
C ALA A 143 5.98 -11.04 -4.05
N GLU A 144 7.23 -11.00 -4.51
CA GLU A 144 7.57 -11.16 -5.93
C GLU A 144 7.09 -12.52 -6.47
N GLU A 145 7.39 -13.62 -5.78
CA GLU A 145 6.96 -14.98 -6.15
C GLU A 145 5.42 -15.12 -6.19
N LEU A 146 4.70 -14.41 -5.33
CA LEU A 146 3.23 -14.34 -5.33
C LEU A 146 2.66 -13.47 -6.45
N GLY A 147 3.47 -12.68 -7.14
CA GLY A 147 3.05 -11.83 -8.26
C GLY A 147 2.51 -10.47 -7.86
N PHE A 148 2.99 -9.89 -6.76
CA PHE A 148 2.78 -8.47 -6.49
C PHE A 148 3.48 -7.62 -7.55
N ASN A 149 2.88 -6.48 -7.89
CA ASN A 149 3.39 -5.60 -8.94
C ASN A 149 4.40 -4.57 -8.43
N LEU A 150 4.34 -4.26 -7.14
CA LEU A 150 5.19 -3.32 -6.43
C LEU A 150 5.55 -3.89 -5.05
N ILE A 151 6.77 -3.64 -4.60
CA ILE A 151 7.25 -4.08 -3.29
C ILE A 151 7.85 -2.87 -2.58
N GLY A 152 7.38 -2.62 -1.36
CA GLY A 152 7.82 -1.48 -0.56
C GLY A 152 8.29 -1.88 0.83
N THR A 153 9.21 -1.12 1.39
CA THR A 153 9.77 -1.30 2.73
C THR A 153 8.93 -0.67 3.84
N THR A 154 7.63 -0.48 3.59
CA THR A 154 6.70 0.27 4.45
C THR A 154 6.65 -0.26 5.88
N MET A 155 6.78 -1.57 6.05
CA MET A 155 6.68 -2.24 7.36
C MET A 155 8.04 -2.45 8.05
N ALA A 156 9.16 -2.00 7.46
CA ALA A 156 10.46 -2.06 8.11
C ALA A 156 10.43 -1.31 9.46
N GLY A 157 10.86 -1.97 10.52
CA GLY A 157 10.81 -1.44 11.89
C GLY A 157 9.46 -1.57 12.60
N TYR A 158 8.38 -1.94 11.90
CA TYR A 158 7.03 -2.05 12.45
C TYR A 158 6.58 -3.49 12.76
N THR A 159 7.44 -4.46 12.54
CA THR A 159 7.18 -5.86 12.93
C THR A 159 8.02 -6.25 14.15
N PRO A 160 7.61 -7.24 14.97
CA PRO A 160 8.38 -7.67 16.13
C PRO A 160 9.82 -8.07 15.81
N TYR A 161 10.05 -8.65 14.63
CA TYR A 161 11.35 -9.16 14.17
C TYR A 161 12.18 -8.12 13.41
N THR A 162 11.65 -6.94 13.10
CA THR A 162 12.41 -5.82 12.53
C THR A 162 12.47 -4.60 13.45
N LYS A 163 11.88 -4.71 14.65
CA LYS A 163 11.89 -3.64 15.64
C LYS A 163 13.33 -3.29 16.04
N GLY A 164 13.66 -2.00 15.97
CA GLY A 164 15.02 -1.51 16.28
C GLY A 164 15.96 -1.43 15.08
N THR A 165 15.53 -1.84 13.90
CA THR A 165 16.28 -1.59 12.65
C THR A 165 16.39 -0.08 12.43
N PRO A 166 17.58 0.46 12.09
CA PRO A 166 17.73 1.86 11.70
C PRO A 166 16.86 2.20 10.49
N LEU A 167 16.12 3.30 10.56
CA LEU A 167 15.22 3.74 9.49
C LEU A 167 15.68 5.10 8.91
N PRO A 168 15.58 5.30 7.57
CA PRO A 168 15.18 4.31 6.56
C PRO A 168 16.20 3.17 6.40
N ASP A 169 15.73 1.95 6.15
CA ASP A 169 16.61 0.81 5.89
C ASP A 169 17.13 0.85 4.43
N PHE A 170 18.21 1.58 4.22
CA PHE A 170 18.83 1.71 2.91
C PHE A 170 19.41 0.38 2.38
N ASN A 171 19.86 -0.51 3.28
CA ASN A 171 20.36 -1.83 2.87
C ASN A 171 19.24 -2.68 2.28
N LEU A 172 18.08 -2.70 2.91
CA LEU A 172 16.90 -3.40 2.41
C LEU A 172 16.45 -2.82 1.07
N MET A 173 16.39 -1.48 0.94
CA MET A 173 16.04 -0.81 -0.31
C MET A 173 17.02 -1.17 -1.43
N GLN A 174 18.32 -1.16 -1.15
CA GLN A 174 19.35 -1.52 -2.13
C GLN A 174 19.23 -2.99 -2.58
N ARG A 175 18.96 -3.90 -1.65
CA ARG A 175 18.72 -5.31 -1.97
C ARG A 175 17.50 -5.50 -2.85
N TYR A 176 16.39 -4.81 -2.58
CA TYR A 176 15.20 -4.87 -3.42
C TYR A 176 15.50 -4.44 -4.86
N VAL A 177 16.23 -3.33 -5.02
CA VAL A 177 16.59 -2.82 -6.36
C VAL A 177 17.55 -3.75 -7.12
N SER A 178 18.45 -4.45 -6.42
CA SER A 178 19.50 -5.26 -7.06
C SER A 178 19.12 -6.75 -7.22
N GLU A 179 18.20 -7.27 -6.41
CA GLU A 179 17.94 -8.71 -6.32
C GLU A 179 16.49 -9.11 -6.69
N LEU A 180 15.54 -8.15 -6.73
CA LEU A 180 14.16 -8.39 -7.19
C LEU A 180 13.96 -7.83 -8.62
N HIS A 181 12.98 -8.38 -9.39
CA HIS A 181 12.80 -8.15 -10.83
C HIS A 181 11.46 -7.48 -11.20
#